data_c84f7f11325aa2c02c4e0dfed1cb96da
#
_entry.id   c84f7f11325aa2c02c4e0dfed1cb96da
#
_cell.length_a   1.000
_cell.length_b   1.000
_cell.length_c   1.000
_cell.angle_alpha   90.00
_cell.angle_beta   90.00
_cell.angle_gamma   90.00
#
_symmetry.space_group_name_H-M   'P 1'
#
loop_
_entity.id
_entity.type
_entity.pdbx_description
1 polymer ?
#
loop_
_entity_poly.entity_id
_entity_poly.type
_entity_poly.pdbx_seq_one_letter_code
_entity_poly.pdbx_strand_id
1 'polypeptide(L)'
;MKITLVFLSLIFFLRCDIIEETNWSFLPPVKNEWESVNTFGGSEEDIANAIILTKDGGFAIIGNTKSTDGDFYFKNREGSDVFLMKFNNLSELQWIKTYGGSDDDRGHGLVQLPDEGYALIGYSKSNDGDASENKGQHDNWVIRTDVKGELLWEKSFGFLGHDHAYNIIKTNDGALFFNGFLDVTASNGLGQNKIFSNSSSRHGVGEFWAHKIDLEGNLLWRNYYGGTSNDRSYDSIETSTGDFILVGTSESQDQDIKNPNGGYDIWVIKIDKNGKLIWEKSIGGTEYDSGTSVMELPSGDFLILGNSFSNNGNILNALGSSDIILSKISSNGEIKEIKNIGTTSFETANSFVRRPDGTLLIVGHSNNESNISDDQMIENDIVLFYTFENGAVIKKNSLGNLGFDSGNDLVHDHNGRLIVVGSMENISEGIVKRDSNKNIFIAIWH
;
A
#
# COMPACT_ATOMS: atom_id res chain seq x y z
N MET A 1 49.71 42.31 -53.95
CA MET A 1 48.31 42.41 -53.60
C MET A 1 47.95 41.15 -52.82
N LYS A 2 47.98 41.25 -51.48
CA LYS A 2 47.71 40.10 -50.60
C LYS A 2 46.26 40.15 -50.20
N ILE A 3 45.50 39.08 -50.52
CA ILE A 3 44.09 38.86 -50.12
C ILE A 3 44.12 38.07 -48.80
N THR A 4 43.65 38.69 -47.75
CA THR A 4 43.50 38.05 -46.43
C THR A 4 42.07 37.47 -46.33
N LEU A 5 41.98 36.15 -46.29
CA LEU A 5 40.71 35.45 -45.96
C LEU A 5 40.45 35.55 -44.48
N VAL A 6 39.31 36.10 -44.07
CA VAL A 6 38.81 36.07 -42.70
C VAL A 6 37.87 34.87 -42.57
N PHE A 7 38.27 33.90 -41.78
CA PHE A 7 37.38 32.81 -41.33
C PHE A 7 36.52 33.28 -40.17
N LEU A 8 35.21 33.37 -40.38
CA LEU A 8 34.23 33.61 -39.34
C LEU A 8 33.83 32.23 -38.75
N SER A 9 34.35 31.90 -37.58
CA SER A 9 33.92 30.73 -36.84
C SER A 9 32.67 31.04 -36.06
N LEU A 10 31.54 30.44 -36.48
CA LEU A 10 30.28 30.42 -35.75
C LEU A 10 30.43 29.46 -34.56
N ILE A 11 30.54 30.01 -33.36
CA ILE A 11 30.49 29.22 -32.12
C ILE A 11 29.02 29.03 -31.75
N PHE A 12 28.49 27.85 -31.97
CA PHE A 12 27.22 27.42 -31.38
C PHE A 12 27.43 27.21 -29.89
N PHE A 13 26.92 28.10 -29.07
CA PHE A 13 26.71 27.86 -27.64
C PHE A 13 25.55 26.88 -27.49
N LEU A 14 25.83 25.60 -27.34
CA LEU A 14 24.93 24.64 -26.69
C LEU A 14 24.75 25.13 -25.26
N ARG A 15 23.59 25.70 -24.95
CA ARG A 15 23.13 25.91 -23.60
C ARG A 15 22.88 24.50 -23.01
N CYS A 16 23.84 23.99 -22.30
CA CYS A 16 23.64 22.90 -21.37
C CYS A 16 22.86 23.54 -20.20
N ASP A 17 21.58 23.28 -20.09
CA ASP A 17 20.84 23.59 -18.86
C ASP A 17 21.48 22.74 -17.78
N ILE A 18 22.26 23.41 -16.94
CA ILE A 18 22.78 22.86 -15.70
C ILE A 18 21.52 22.62 -14.86
N ILE A 19 21.08 21.37 -14.78
CA ILE A 19 20.20 20.92 -13.69
C ILE A 19 21.00 21.26 -12.43
N GLU A 20 20.56 22.27 -11.67
CA GLU A 20 21.09 22.54 -10.35
C GLU A 20 20.98 21.23 -9.58
N GLU A 21 22.13 20.58 -9.37
CA GLU A 21 22.26 19.54 -8.34
C GLU A 21 21.88 20.23 -7.03
N THR A 22 20.61 20.04 -6.61
CA THR A 22 20.18 20.42 -5.27
C THR A 22 21.13 19.74 -4.29
N ASN A 23 21.83 20.56 -3.55
CA ASN A 23 22.88 20.18 -2.62
C ASN A 23 22.26 19.44 -1.43
N TRP A 24 22.04 18.14 -1.56
CA TRP A 24 21.42 17.24 -0.58
C TRP A 24 22.27 17.02 0.70
N SER A 25 23.39 17.74 0.83
CA SER A 25 24.31 17.60 1.96
C SER A 25 23.80 18.18 3.30
N PHE A 26 22.54 18.66 3.38
CA PHE A 26 21.95 19.25 4.59
C PHE A 26 20.62 18.66 4.98
N LEU A 27 20.38 17.37 4.80
CA LEU A 27 19.33 16.75 5.61
C LEU A 27 19.84 16.71 7.06
N PRO A 28 19.09 17.23 8.03
CA PRO A 28 19.51 17.16 9.41
C PRO A 28 19.74 15.70 9.80
N PRO A 29 20.72 15.40 10.68
CA PRO A 29 20.91 14.04 11.16
C PRO A 29 19.59 13.56 11.76
N VAL A 30 19.17 12.35 11.38
CA VAL A 30 17.95 11.70 11.90
C VAL A 30 18.04 11.72 13.43
N LYS A 31 17.20 12.51 14.09
CA LYS A 31 17.05 12.43 15.54
C LYS A 31 16.60 11.01 15.88
N ASN A 32 17.10 10.46 16.96
CA ASN A 32 16.88 9.05 17.32
C ASN A 32 15.57 8.83 18.11
N GLU A 33 14.66 9.79 18.12
CA GLU A 33 13.47 9.78 18.97
C GLU A 33 12.24 10.22 18.19
N TRP A 34 11.09 9.63 18.50
CA TRP A 34 9.79 10.09 18.01
C TRP A 34 9.55 11.51 18.51
N GLU A 35 9.26 12.44 17.61
CA GLU A 35 8.94 13.82 17.96
C GLU A 35 7.58 13.92 18.65
N SER A 36 6.61 13.20 18.09
CA SER A 36 5.25 13.11 18.65
C SER A 36 4.59 11.80 18.28
N VAL A 37 3.73 11.33 19.16
CA VAL A 37 2.78 10.24 18.90
C VAL A 37 1.41 10.74 19.34
N ASN A 38 0.48 10.80 18.41
CA ASN A 38 -0.89 11.23 18.64
C ASN A 38 -1.84 10.07 18.31
N THR A 39 -2.89 9.90 19.09
CA THR A 39 -3.95 8.93 18.85
C THR A 39 -5.27 9.63 18.56
N PHE A 40 -6.06 9.04 17.68
CA PHE A 40 -7.39 9.49 17.29
C PHE A 40 -8.33 8.30 17.29
N GLY A 41 -9.59 8.52 17.67
CA GLY A 41 -10.58 7.46 17.70
C GLY A 41 -11.66 7.70 18.72
N GLY A 42 -12.32 6.62 19.09
CA GLY A 42 -13.38 6.61 20.09
C GLY A 42 -13.38 5.33 20.92
N SER A 43 -14.57 4.84 21.25
CA SER A 43 -14.72 3.66 22.12
C SER A 43 -14.68 2.32 21.39
N GLU A 44 -14.65 2.32 20.04
CA GLU A 44 -14.61 1.13 19.21
C GLU A 44 -13.31 1.04 18.39
N GLU A 45 -13.26 0.13 17.42
CA GLU A 45 -12.08 -0.08 16.57
C GLU A 45 -11.94 1.02 15.50
N ASP A 46 -10.78 1.68 15.49
CA ASP A 46 -10.41 2.71 14.53
C ASP A 46 -9.01 2.41 13.96
N ILE A 47 -8.88 2.27 12.65
CA ILE A 47 -7.64 1.83 12.00
C ILE A 47 -7.29 2.77 10.84
N ALA A 48 -6.08 3.34 10.83
CA ALA A 48 -5.51 4.01 9.66
C ALA A 48 -4.80 2.99 8.77
N ASN A 49 -5.14 2.97 7.48
CA ASN A 49 -4.60 2.02 6.51
C ASN A 49 -3.57 2.63 5.57
N ALA A 50 -3.77 3.88 5.14
CA ALA A 50 -2.84 4.54 4.24
C ALA A 50 -2.72 6.05 4.49
N ILE A 51 -1.59 6.62 4.08
CA ILE A 51 -1.27 8.05 4.19
C ILE A 51 -0.66 8.55 2.88
N ILE A 52 -1.03 9.78 2.49
CA ILE A 52 -0.38 10.49 1.37
C ILE A 52 0.01 11.90 1.78
N LEU A 53 1.06 12.45 1.15
CA LEU A 53 1.33 13.87 1.18
C LEU A 53 0.35 14.62 0.29
N THR A 54 -0.04 15.82 0.71
CA THR A 54 -0.94 16.69 -0.06
C THR A 54 -0.20 17.90 -0.61
N LYS A 55 -0.72 18.49 -1.70
CA LYS A 55 -0.08 19.60 -2.43
C LYS A 55 0.15 20.85 -1.59
N ASP A 56 -0.64 21.05 -0.53
CA ASP A 56 -0.49 22.16 0.43
C ASP A 56 0.64 21.93 1.46
N GLY A 57 1.40 20.84 1.31
CA GLY A 57 2.49 20.44 2.22
C GLY A 57 2.04 19.71 3.47
N GLY A 58 0.74 19.46 3.64
CA GLY A 58 0.17 18.61 4.67
C GLY A 58 0.08 17.14 4.26
N PHE A 59 -0.81 16.38 4.89
CA PHE A 59 -1.06 14.99 4.56
C PHE A 59 -2.53 14.61 4.76
N ALA A 60 -2.94 13.52 4.14
CA ALA A 60 -4.26 12.93 4.29
C ALA A 60 -4.14 11.44 4.63
N ILE A 61 -5.05 10.94 5.48
CA ILE A 61 -5.06 9.58 5.98
C ILE A 61 -6.43 8.96 5.70
N ILE A 62 -6.44 7.71 5.24
CA ILE A 62 -7.64 6.90 5.07
C ILE A 62 -7.60 5.68 5.97
N GLY A 63 -8.77 5.21 6.34
CA GLY A 63 -8.96 3.97 7.09
C GLY A 63 -10.43 3.70 7.34
N ASN A 64 -10.69 2.99 8.42
CA ASN A 64 -12.07 2.67 8.83
C ASN A 64 -12.27 2.91 10.32
N THR A 65 -13.51 3.28 10.69
CA THR A 65 -13.95 3.55 12.06
C THR A 65 -15.26 2.85 12.37
N LYS A 66 -15.32 2.21 13.55
CA LYS A 66 -16.57 1.74 14.14
C LYS A 66 -17.09 2.70 15.20
N SER A 67 -16.26 3.64 15.66
CA SER A 67 -16.64 4.57 16.73
C SER A 67 -17.71 5.56 16.30
N THR A 68 -18.60 5.87 17.22
CA THR A 68 -19.63 6.91 17.12
C THR A 68 -19.46 7.99 18.20
N ASP A 69 -18.32 7.99 18.87
CA ASP A 69 -17.93 8.93 19.91
C ASP A 69 -16.47 9.39 19.70
N GLY A 70 -15.87 10.05 20.69
CA GLY A 70 -14.51 10.56 20.57
C GLY A 70 -14.35 11.52 19.40
N ASP A 71 -13.34 11.27 18.55
CA ASP A 71 -13.09 12.08 17.35
C ASP A 71 -14.14 11.85 16.26
N PHE A 72 -14.92 10.75 16.33
CA PHE A 72 -15.98 10.37 15.38
C PHE A 72 -17.40 10.64 15.91
N TYR A 73 -17.59 11.50 16.91
CA TYR A 73 -18.86 11.81 17.54
C TYR A 73 -19.96 12.26 16.58
N PHE A 74 -19.61 12.71 15.40
CA PHE A 74 -20.54 13.13 14.34
C PHE A 74 -21.06 11.98 13.48
N LYS A 75 -20.40 10.79 13.54
CA LYS A 75 -20.90 9.57 12.90
C LYS A 75 -22.12 9.08 13.68
N ASN A 76 -23.27 8.98 13.01
CA ASN A 76 -24.57 8.72 13.63
C ASN A 76 -25.18 7.38 13.23
N ARG A 77 -24.37 6.47 12.67
CA ARG A 77 -24.79 5.14 12.23
C ARG A 77 -23.86 4.07 12.79
N GLU A 78 -24.40 2.87 12.98
CA GLU A 78 -23.63 1.68 13.34
C GLU A 78 -22.87 1.16 12.11
N GLY A 79 -22.06 0.13 12.28
CA GLY A 79 -21.20 -0.41 11.23
C GLY A 79 -19.84 0.25 11.17
N SER A 80 -19.00 -0.26 10.31
CA SER A 80 -17.68 0.32 10.03
C SER A 80 -17.80 1.26 8.83
N ASP A 81 -17.34 2.49 8.95
CA ASP A 81 -17.30 3.48 7.87
C ASP A 81 -15.87 3.77 7.43
N VAL A 82 -15.68 4.08 6.16
CA VAL A 82 -14.46 4.70 5.65
C VAL A 82 -14.31 6.08 6.28
N PHE A 83 -13.13 6.44 6.78
CA PHE A 83 -12.82 7.82 7.15
C PHE A 83 -11.74 8.42 6.24
N LEU A 84 -11.80 9.73 6.10
CA LEU A 84 -10.74 10.58 5.53
C LEU A 84 -10.40 11.68 6.52
N MET A 85 -9.13 11.74 6.96
CA MET A 85 -8.61 12.80 7.83
C MET A 85 -7.63 13.65 7.05
N LYS A 86 -7.69 14.98 7.21
CA LYS A 86 -6.76 15.93 6.58
C LYS A 86 -6.01 16.73 7.64
N PHE A 87 -4.69 16.78 7.47
CA PHE A 87 -3.76 17.53 8.31
C PHE A 87 -3.03 18.60 7.50
N ASN A 88 -2.71 19.72 8.12
CA ASN A 88 -1.87 20.76 7.53
C ASN A 88 -0.38 20.40 7.61
N ASN A 89 0.49 21.28 7.11
CA ASN A 89 1.95 21.11 7.12
C ASN A 89 2.60 21.20 8.52
N LEU A 90 1.84 21.63 9.55
CA LEU A 90 2.23 21.62 10.96
C LEU A 90 1.74 20.38 11.69
N SER A 91 1.15 19.42 10.98
CA SER A 91 0.51 18.20 11.51
C SER A 91 -0.70 18.48 12.40
N GLU A 92 -1.37 19.61 12.22
CA GLU A 92 -2.62 19.92 12.90
C GLU A 92 -3.80 19.40 12.08
N LEU A 93 -4.72 18.71 12.74
CA LEU A 93 -5.95 18.20 12.15
C LEU A 93 -6.81 19.34 11.63
N GLN A 94 -7.18 19.32 10.35
CA GLN A 94 -8.05 20.32 9.72
C GLN A 94 -9.51 19.87 9.70
N TRP A 95 -9.76 18.63 9.32
CA TRP A 95 -11.10 18.03 9.27
C TRP A 95 -11.05 16.50 9.21
N ILE A 96 -12.18 15.89 9.59
CA ILE A 96 -12.47 14.45 9.46
C ILE A 96 -13.80 14.32 8.71
N LYS A 97 -13.88 13.36 7.80
CA LYS A 97 -15.10 12.92 7.11
C LYS A 97 -15.24 11.41 7.20
N THR A 98 -16.49 10.93 7.23
CA THR A 98 -16.80 9.50 7.14
C THR A 98 -17.76 9.24 5.99
N TYR A 99 -17.60 8.08 5.35
CA TYR A 99 -18.43 7.63 4.23
C TYR A 99 -18.78 6.18 4.46
N GLY A 100 -20.06 5.80 4.25
CA GLY A 100 -20.51 4.43 4.44
C GLY A 100 -22.02 4.35 4.56
N GLY A 101 -22.49 3.19 4.99
CA GLY A 101 -23.88 2.88 5.24
C GLY A 101 -24.10 2.17 6.57
N SER A 102 -25.01 1.19 6.58
CA SER A 102 -25.37 0.47 7.80
C SER A 102 -24.52 -0.80 8.06
N ASP A 103 -23.66 -1.19 7.14
CA ASP A 103 -22.85 -2.42 7.20
C ASP A 103 -21.34 -2.12 7.30
N ASP A 104 -20.50 -3.05 6.85
CA ASP A 104 -19.03 -2.98 6.93
C ASP A 104 -18.43 -2.30 5.69
N ASP A 105 -17.97 -1.07 5.86
CA ASP A 105 -17.33 -0.27 4.81
C ASP A 105 -15.91 0.09 5.24
N ARG A 106 -14.89 -0.22 4.42
CA ARG A 106 -13.49 -0.02 4.79
C ARG A 106 -12.70 0.68 3.70
N GLY A 107 -11.88 1.67 4.11
CA GLY A 107 -10.97 2.41 3.25
C GLY A 107 -9.55 1.86 3.33
N HIS A 108 -8.91 1.65 2.18
CA HIS A 108 -7.58 1.07 2.11
C HIS A 108 -6.55 1.95 1.42
N GLY A 109 -6.92 2.69 0.39
CA GLY A 109 -6.00 3.53 -0.35
C GLY A 109 -6.62 4.86 -0.78
N LEU A 110 -5.76 5.85 -1.05
CA LEU A 110 -6.20 7.17 -1.47
C LEU A 110 -5.17 7.83 -2.38
N VAL A 111 -5.65 8.75 -3.22
CA VAL A 111 -4.80 9.62 -4.03
C VAL A 111 -5.40 11.02 -4.11
N GLN A 112 -4.54 12.06 -4.07
CA GLN A 112 -4.97 13.43 -4.32
C GLN A 112 -4.94 13.73 -5.82
N LEU A 113 -6.02 14.31 -6.33
CA LEU A 113 -6.22 14.60 -7.74
C LEU A 113 -5.73 16.01 -8.13
N PRO A 114 -5.69 16.36 -9.44
CA PRO A 114 -5.22 17.67 -9.90
C PRO A 114 -6.02 18.86 -9.35
N ASP A 115 -7.31 18.69 -9.10
CA ASP A 115 -8.23 19.69 -8.50
C ASP A 115 -8.17 19.73 -6.98
N GLU A 116 -7.16 19.04 -6.38
CA GLU A 116 -6.90 18.91 -4.93
C GLU A 116 -7.93 18.10 -4.15
N GLY A 117 -8.99 17.61 -4.79
CA GLY A 117 -9.88 16.62 -4.21
C GLY A 117 -9.23 15.23 -4.13
N TYR A 118 -9.97 14.23 -3.66
CA TYR A 118 -9.44 12.89 -3.40
C TYR A 118 -10.22 11.82 -4.15
N ALA A 119 -9.53 10.78 -4.55
CA ALA A 119 -10.12 9.49 -4.87
C ALA A 119 -9.71 8.48 -3.80
N LEU A 120 -10.67 7.82 -3.19
CA LEU A 120 -10.51 6.84 -2.14
C LEU A 120 -10.89 5.47 -2.69
N ILE A 121 -10.24 4.42 -2.22
CA ILE A 121 -10.56 3.04 -2.57
C ILE A 121 -10.66 2.17 -1.32
N GLY A 122 -11.52 1.19 -1.40
CA GLY A 122 -11.71 0.17 -0.39
C GLY A 122 -12.79 -0.81 -0.83
N TYR A 123 -13.60 -1.25 0.09
CA TYR A 123 -14.77 -2.06 -0.20
C TYR A 123 -15.95 -1.66 0.68
N SER A 124 -17.14 -1.93 0.19
CA SER A 124 -18.40 -1.68 0.89
C SER A 124 -19.27 -2.91 0.86
N LYS A 125 -19.94 -3.18 2.00
CA LYS A 125 -21.03 -4.14 2.11
C LYS A 125 -22.39 -3.45 2.18
N SER A 126 -22.39 -2.15 2.43
CA SER A 126 -23.61 -1.35 2.56
C SER A 126 -24.35 -1.17 1.23
N ASN A 127 -25.65 -0.99 1.33
CA ASN A 127 -26.51 -0.68 0.19
C ASN A 127 -27.48 0.47 0.56
N ASP A 128 -26.98 1.36 1.42
CA ASP A 128 -27.66 2.57 1.91
C ASP A 128 -26.60 3.62 2.30
N GLY A 129 -27.06 4.75 2.83
CA GLY A 129 -26.16 5.85 3.21
C GLY A 129 -25.46 6.45 1.99
N ASP A 130 -24.14 6.43 2.01
CA ASP A 130 -23.31 6.91 0.90
C ASP A 130 -23.04 5.80 -0.13
N ALA A 131 -23.25 4.51 0.19
CA ALA A 131 -23.02 3.36 -0.69
C ALA A 131 -24.32 2.91 -1.35
N SER A 132 -24.39 2.97 -2.69
CA SER A 132 -25.68 2.83 -3.39
C SER A 132 -25.83 1.61 -4.30
N GLU A 133 -24.75 0.90 -4.65
CA GLU A 133 -24.80 -0.12 -5.72
C GLU A 133 -24.04 -1.42 -5.40
N ASN A 134 -24.01 -1.84 -4.14
CA ASN A 134 -23.42 -3.14 -3.78
C ASN A 134 -24.21 -4.29 -4.45
N LYS A 135 -23.49 -5.25 -5.03
CA LYS A 135 -24.05 -6.39 -5.79
C LYS A 135 -23.81 -7.73 -5.12
N GLY A 136 -22.90 -7.78 -4.14
CA GLY A 136 -22.45 -9.01 -3.52
C GLY A 136 -22.43 -8.97 -2.00
N GLN A 137 -21.38 -9.54 -1.43
CA GLN A 137 -21.06 -9.42 -0.01
C GLN A 137 -20.28 -8.12 0.23
N HIS A 138 -19.13 -7.99 -0.40
CA HIS A 138 -18.35 -6.77 -0.45
C HIS A 138 -18.02 -6.45 -1.91
N ASP A 139 -18.20 -5.21 -2.33
CA ASP A 139 -17.79 -4.73 -3.64
C ASP A 139 -16.65 -3.72 -3.50
N ASN A 140 -15.71 -3.69 -4.45
CA ASN A 140 -14.75 -2.59 -4.54
C ASN A 140 -15.49 -1.27 -4.60
N TRP A 141 -15.15 -0.37 -3.72
CA TRP A 141 -15.87 0.91 -3.58
C TRP A 141 -14.92 2.08 -3.81
N VAL A 142 -15.21 2.88 -4.84
CA VAL A 142 -14.48 4.10 -5.17
C VAL A 142 -15.31 5.31 -4.75
N ILE A 143 -14.70 6.19 -3.95
CA ILE A 143 -15.30 7.43 -3.48
C ILE A 143 -14.51 8.61 -4.05
N ARG A 144 -15.17 9.56 -4.68
CA ARG A 144 -14.60 10.81 -5.20
C ARG A 144 -15.09 11.98 -4.36
N THR A 145 -14.16 12.77 -3.82
CA THR A 145 -14.49 13.93 -3.01
C THR A 145 -13.88 15.22 -3.58
N ASP A 146 -14.38 16.36 -3.15
CA ASP A 146 -13.72 17.65 -3.35
C ASP A 146 -12.53 17.84 -2.38
N VAL A 147 -11.89 19.01 -2.42
CA VAL A 147 -10.75 19.39 -1.56
C VAL A 147 -11.12 19.45 -0.07
N LYS A 148 -12.40 19.57 0.29
CA LYS A 148 -12.91 19.60 1.67
C LYS A 148 -13.42 18.27 2.15
N GLY A 149 -13.26 17.21 1.34
CA GLY A 149 -13.80 15.89 1.63
C GLY A 149 -15.31 15.77 1.40
N GLU A 150 -15.96 16.70 0.70
CA GLU A 150 -17.38 16.54 0.37
C GLU A 150 -17.53 15.53 -0.78
N LEU A 151 -18.46 14.58 -0.62
CA LEU A 151 -18.72 13.54 -1.61
C LEU A 151 -19.19 14.15 -2.93
N LEU A 152 -18.50 13.85 -4.02
CA LEU A 152 -18.90 14.23 -5.38
C LEU A 152 -19.62 13.09 -6.09
N TRP A 153 -19.06 11.91 -6.04
CA TRP A 153 -19.65 10.67 -6.53
C TRP A 153 -19.03 9.45 -5.83
N GLU A 154 -19.74 8.35 -5.82
CA GLU A 154 -19.24 7.03 -5.44
C GLU A 154 -19.66 5.99 -6.49
N LYS A 155 -18.91 4.88 -6.58
CA LYS A 155 -19.26 3.75 -7.47
C LYS A 155 -18.75 2.45 -6.91
N SER A 156 -19.61 1.43 -6.98
CA SER A 156 -19.25 0.05 -6.69
C SER A 156 -18.83 -0.71 -7.94
N PHE A 157 -17.69 -1.40 -7.84
CA PHE A 157 -17.14 -2.25 -8.89
C PHE A 157 -17.02 -3.67 -8.34
N GLY A 158 -18.05 -4.44 -8.46
CA GLY A 158 -18.10 -5.80 -7.93
C GLY A 158 -19.13 -6.66 -8.62
N PHE A 159 -19.22 -7.89 -8.14
CA PHE A 159 -20.18 -8.90 -8.55
C PHE A 159 -20.73 -9.62 -7.31
N LEU A 160 -21.26 -10.83 -7.48
CA LEU A 160 -21.55 -11.70 -6.36
C LEU A 160 -20.26 -12.18 -5.70
N GLY A 161 -20.22 -12.27 -4.37
CA GLY A 161 -19.05 -12.70 -3.62
C GLY A 161 -18.37 -11.58 -2.86
N HIS A 162 -17.09 -11.78 -2.56
CA HIS A 162 -16.26 -10.81 -1.86
C HIS A 162 -15.24 -10.22 -2.84
N ASP A 163 -15.38 -8.96 -3.15
CA ASP A 163 -14.51 -8.22 -4.05
C ASP A 163 -13.90 -7.05 -3.27
N HIS A 164 -12.58 -7.09 -3.03
CA HIS A 164 -11.90 -6.08 -2.20
C HIS A 164 -10.81 -5.38 -2.99
N ALA A 165 -10.77 -4.05 -2.93
CA ALA A 165 -9.68 -3.25 -3.47
C ALA A 165 -8.82 -2.65 -2.34
N TYR A 166 -7.51 -2.59 -2.59
CA TYR A 166 -6.52 -2.21 -1.58
C TYR A 166 -5.71 -0.97 -1.95
N ASN A 167 -5.40 -0.76 -3.22
CA ASN A 167 -4.60 0.38 -3.65
C ASN A 167 -5.23 1.10 -4.84
N ILE A 168 -5.03 2.43 -4.90
CA ILE A 168 -5.45 3.31 -6.00
C ILE A 168 -4.35 4.30 -6.32
N ILE A 169 -4.06 4.46 -7.61
CA ILE A 169 -3.10 5.44 -8.11
C ILE A 169 -3.71 6.30 -9.21
N LYS A 170 -3.20 7.53 -9.35
CA LYS A 170 -3.46 8.36 -10.51
C LYS A 170 -2.44 8.03 -11.58
N THR A 171 -2.90 7.71 -12.78
CA THR A 171 -2.04 7.38 -13.91
C THR A 171 -1.52 8.62 -14.64
N ASN A 172 -0.41 8.47 -15.39
CA ASN A 172 0.22 9.54 -16.15
C ASN A 172 -0.69 10.11 -17.26
N ASP A 173 -1.61 9.30 -17.78
CA ASP A 173 -2.62 9.74 -18.76
C ASP A 173 -3.87 10.37 -18.13
N GLY A 174 -3.85 10.57 -16.80
CA GLY A 174 -4.88 11.29 -16.06
C GLY A 174 -6.08 10.43 -15.62
N ALA A 175 -6.03 9.11 -15.80
CA ALA A 175 -7.02 8.18 -15.29
C ALA A 175 -6.72 7.76 -13.84
N LEU A 176 -7.55 6.89 -13.29
CA LEU A 176 -7.34 6.17 -12.04
C LEU A 176 -7.12 4.69 -12.35
N PHE A 177 -6.16 4.09 -11.66
CA PHE A 177 -5.95 2.65 -11.66
C PHE A 177 -6.05 2.14 -10.23
N PHE A 178 -6.74 1.02 -10.02
CA PHE A 178 -6.82 0.37 -8.71
C PHE A 178 -6.77 -1.15 -8.85
N ASN A 179 -6.33 -1.81 -7.79
CA ASN A 179 -6.19 -3.25 -7.72
C ASN A 179 -6.70 -3.83 -6.39
N GLY A 180 -6.93 -5.13 -6.43
CA GLY A 180 -7.40 -5.90 -5.31
C GLY A 180 -7.64 -7.34 -5.72
N PHE A 181 -8.73 -7.95 -5.28
CA PHE A 181 -9.12 -9.28 -5.73
C PHE A 181 -10.60 -9.37 -6.10
N LEU A 182 -10.91 -10.32 -6.97
CA LEU A 182 -12.25 -10.70 -7.42
C LEU A 182 -12.54 -12.12 -6.99
N ASP A 183 -13.70 -12.38 -6.39
CA ASP A 183 -14.25 -13.74 -6.29
C ASP A 183 -14.80 -14.20 -7.64
N VAL A 184 -13.91 -14.78 -8.46
CA VAL A 184 -14.29 -15.23 -9.82
C VAL A 184 -15.29 -16.38 -9.79
N THR A 185 -15.25 -17.23 -8.77
CA THR A 185 -16.20 -18.33 -8.59
C THR A 185 -17.60 -17.80 -8.39
N ALA A 186 -17.80 -16.85 -7.47
CA ALA A 186 -19.10 -16.23 -7.21
C ALA A 186 -19.56 -15.33 -8.37
N SER A 187 -18.63 -14.66 -9.06
CA SER A 187 -18.95 -13.82 -10.22
C SER A 187 -19.30 -14.61 -11.50
N ASN A 188 -19.21 -15.95 -11.47
CA ASN A 188 -19.41 -16.83 -12.64
C ASN A 188 -18.48 -16.50 -13.82
N GLY A 189 -17.22 -16.11 -13.53
CA GLY A 189 -16.23 -15.77 -14.54
C GLY A 189 -16.41 -14.38 -15.17
N LEU A 190 -17.24 -13.54 -14.60
CA LEU A 190 -17.32 -12.12 -14.99
C LEU A 190 -16.12 -11.38 -14.39
N GLY A 191 -15.80 -10.21 -14.92
CA GLY A 191 -14.71 -9.37 -14.40
C GLY A 191 -13.54 -9.16 -15.34
N GLN A 192 -13.53 -9.79 -16.52
CA GLN A 192 -12.56 -9.56 -17.59
C GLN A 192 -13.12 -8.70 -18.72
N ASN A 193 -12.24 -8.01 -19.45
CA ASN A 193 -12.54 -7.54 -20.79
C ASN A 193 -12.70 -8.74 -21.74
N LYS A 194 -13.81 -8.80 -22.47
CA LYS A 194 -14.13 -9.88 -23.42
C LYS A 194 -13.06 -10.14 -24.50
N ILE A 195 -12.10 -9.22 -24.67
CA ILE A 195 -11.02 -9.32 -25.68
C ILE A 195 -10.02 -10.44 -25.34
N PHE A 196 -9.90 -10.83 -24.08
CA PHE A 196 -8.93 -11.83 -23.62
C PHE A 196 -9.56 -13.18 -23.21
N SER A 197 -10.88 -13.31 -23.28
CA SER A 197 -11.61 -14.48 -22.79
C SER A 197 -11.62 -15.63 -23.79
N ASN A 198 -10.50 -16.31 -23.97
CA ASN A 198 -10.43 -17.63 -24.65
C ASN A 198 -10.17 -18.79 -23.68
N SER A 199 -10.17 -18.55 -22.37
CA SER A 199 -9.92 -19.58 -21.37
C SER A 199 -11.25 -20.18 -20.90
N SER A 200 -11.42 -21.47 -21.18
CA SER A 200 -12.47 -22.32 -20.61
C SER A 200 -12.09 -22.85 -19.21
N SER A 201 -10.97 -22.40 -18.65
CA SER A 201 -10.48 -22.81 -17.33
C SER A 201 -11.21 -22.04 -16.23
N ARG A 202 -11.58 -22.76 -15.17
CA ARG A 202 -12.14 -22.14 -13.96
C ARG A 202 -11.01 -21.50 -13.17
N HIS A 203 -11.16 -20.21 -12.89
CA HIS A 203 -10.36 -19.51 -11.89
C HIS A 203 -10.90 -19.76 -10.48
N GLY A 204 -10.07 -19.44 -9.48
CA GLY A 204 -10.34 -19.67 -8.07
C GLY A 204 -11.32 -18.70 -7.41
N VAL A 205 -11.28 -18.68 -6.10
CA VAL A 205 -12.13 -17.80 -5.29
C VAL A 205 -11.59 -16.36 -5.31
N GLY A 206 -10.26 -16.17 -5.30
CA GLY A 206 -9.63 -14.86 -5.32
C GLY A 206 -8.65 -14.75 -6.48
N GLU A 207 -8.76 -13.70 -7.29
CA GLU A 207 -7.85 -13.41 -8.39
C GLU A 207 -7.37 -11.97 -8.29
N PHE A 208 -6.08 -11.69 -8.62
CA PHE A 208 -5.64 -10.31 -8.79
C PHE A 208 -6.59 -9.58 -9.73
N TRP A 209 -7.21 -8.52 -9.28
CA TRP A 209 -8.16 -7.78 -10.10
C TRP A 209 -7.74 -6.34 -10.27
N ALA A 210 -7.52 -5.94 -11.52
CA ALA A 210 -7.08 -4.63 -11.92
C ALA A 210 -8.16 -3.88 -12.70
N HIS A 211 -8.33 -2.60 -12.37
CA HIS A 211 -9.25 -1.69 -13.03
C HIS A 211 -8.57 -0.42 -13.46
N LYS A 212 -8.95 0.10 -14.62
CA LYS A 212 -8.67 1.47 -15.03
C LYS A 212 -9.99 2.18 -15.31
N ILE A 213 -10.18 3.35 -14.68
CA ILE A 213 -11.37 4.18 -14.81
C ILE A 213 -10.95 5.62 -15.14
N ASP A 214 -11.86 6.41 -15.73
CA ASP A 214 -11.66 7.86 -15.86
C ASP A 214 -11.98 8.60 -14.53
N LEU A 215 -11.79 9.92 -14.50
CA LEU A 215 -12.07 10.72 -13.30
C LEU A 215 -13.56 10.86 -12.98
N GLU A 216 -14.44 10.53 -13.89
CA GLU A 216 -15.89 10.45 -13.74
C GLU A 216 -16.35 9.06 -13.26
N GLY A 217 -15.38 8.12 -13.06
CA GLY A 217 -15.65 6.76 -12.62
C GLY A 217 -16.17 5.84 -13.72
N ASN A 218 -16.01 6.17 -15.02
CA ASN A 218 -16.38 5.28 -16.09
C ASN A 218 -15.27 4.25 -16.34
N LEU A 219 -15.67 2.97 -16.44
CA LEU A 219 -14.75 1.88 -16.65
C LEU A 219 -14.10 1.97 -18.05
N LEU A 220 -12.77 2.10 -18.07
CA LEU A 220 -11.96 2.03 -19.30
C LEU A 220 -11.62 0.59 -19.63
N TRP A 221 -11.09 -0.15 -18.65
CA TRP A 221 -10.87 -1.59 -18.74
C TRP A 221 -10.72 -2.22 -17.35
N ARG A 222 -10.90 -3.54 -17.29
CA ARG A 222 -10.59 -4.37 -16.11
C ARG A 222 -10.18 -5.77 -16.54
N ASN A 223 -9.28 -6.39 -15.79
CA ASN A 223 -8.87 -7.78 -15.98
C ASN A 223 -8.54 -8.41 -14.64
N TYR A 224 -8.69 -9.74 -14.55
CA TYR A 224 -8.16 -10.52 -13.44
C TYR A 224 -7.04 -11.45 -13.94
N TYR A 225 -6.15 -11.83 -13.01
CA TYR A 225 -4.97 -12.67 -13.23
C TYR A 225 -4.84 -13.62 -12.06
N GLY A 226 -4.43 -14.87 -12.33
CA GLY A 226 -4.25 -15.87 -11.29
C GLY A 226 -4.43 -17.28 -11.81
N GLY A 227 -4.87 -18.18 -10.93
CA GLY A 227 -5.04 -19.58 -11.25
C GLY A 227 -6.32 -20.20 -10.68
N THR A 228 -6.23 -21.42 -10.15
CA THR A 228 -7.39 -22.15 -9.64
C THR A 228 -7.57 -22.02 -8.13
N SER A 229 -6.67 -21.34 -7.42
CA SER A 229 -6.71 -21.11 -5.97
C SER A 229 -6.89 -19.62 -5.64
N ASN A 230 -6.40 -19.16 -4.48
CA ASN A 230 -6.54 -17.77 -4.04
C ASN A 230 -5.33 -16.94 -4.45
N ASP A 231 -5.60 -15.84 -5.13
CA ASP A 231 -4.61 -14.87 -5.58
C ASP A 231 -5.09 -13.45 -5.23
N ARG A 232 -4.32 -12.68 -4.44
CA ARG A 232 -4.75 -11.37 -3.93
C ARG A 232 -3.68 -10.32 -4.14
N SER A 233 -4.01 -9.22 -4.84
CA SER A 233 -3.13 -8.08 -5.07
C SER A 233 -3.34 -7.03 -3.99
N TYR A 234 -2.25 -6.58 -3.36
CA TYR A 234 -2.30 -5.59 -2.29
C TYR A 234 -1.79 -4.22 -2.72
N ASP A 235 -0.76 -4.17 -3.55
CA ASP A 235 -0.18 -2.90 -3.98
C ASP A 235 0.10 -2.88 -5.48
N SER A 236 0.21 -1.69 -6.05
CA SER A 236 0.54 -1.49 -7.47
C SER A 236 1.14 -0.11 -7.74
N ILE A 237 1.95 -0.04 -8.78
CA ILE A 237 2.49 1.20 -9.33
C ILE A 237 2.31 1.26 -10.84
N GLU A 238 2.23 2.48 -11.40
CA GLU A 238 2.49 2.73 -12.81
C GLU A 238 3.99 2.96 -12.99
N THR A 239 4.60 2.20 -13.89
CA THR A 239 6.03 2.32 -14.17
C THR A 239 6.34 3.56 -14.98
N SER A 240 7.61 3.97 -15.01
CA SER A 240 8.10 5.06 -15.86
C SER A 240 7.83 4.85 -17.36
N THR A 241 7.55 3.61 -17.78
CA THR A 241 7.17 3.25 -19.17
C THR A 241 5.67 3.23 -19.42
N GLY A 242 4.83 3.46 -18.39
CA GLY A 242 3.37 3.46 -18.49
C GLY A 242 2.73 2.07 -18.41
N ASP A 243 3.52 1.03 -18.06
CA ASP A 243 3.01 -0.28 -17.67
C ASP A 243 2.66 -0.29 -16.19
N PHE A 244 2.07 -1.37 -15.66
CA PHE A 244 1.78 -1.51 -14.24
C PHE A 244 2.50 -2.73 -13.66
N ILE A 245 2.97 -2.57 -12.41
CA ILE A 245 3.41 -3.69 -11.57
C ILE A 245 2.38 -3.85 -10.47
N LEU A 246 1.92 -5.08 -10.26
CA LEU A 246 1.06 -5.47 -9.14
C LEU A 246 1.80 -6.48 -8.28
N VAL A 247 1.63 -6.38 -6.98
CA VAL A 247 2.22 -7.29 -6.01
C VAL A 247 1.17 -7.77 -5.02
N GLY A 248 1.35 -9.00 -4.54
CA GLY A 248 0.47 -9.59 -3.55
C GLY A 248 0.88 -11.04 -3.25
N THR A 249 -0.10 -11.91 -3.07
CA THR A 249 0.12 -13.32 -2.75
C THR A 249 -0.67 -14.24 -3.67
N SER A 250 -0.12 -15.42 -3.98
CA SER A 250 -0.77 -16.45 -4.80
C SER A 250 -0.61 -17.83 -4.19
N GLU A 251 -1.71 -18.56 -4.08
CA GLU A 251 -1.77 -19.97 -3.71
C GLU A 251 -1.83 -20.88 -4.96
N SER A 252 -2.01 -20.30 -6.12
CA SER A 252 -2.23 -21.03 -7.37
C SER A 252 -0.94 -21.64 -7.92
N GLN A 253 -1.10 -22.77 -8.60
CA GLN A 253 0.02 -23.52 -9.21
C GLN A 253 -0.17 -23.73 -10.71
N ASP A 254 -1.07 -22.98 -11.33
CA ASP A 254 -1.47 -23.17 -12.72
C ASP A 254 -1.83 -21.84 -13.39
N GLN A 255 -2.29 -21.92 -14.63
CA GLN A 255 -2.75 -20.80 -15.48
C GLN A 255 -1.71 -19.70 -15.66
N ASP A 256 -1.89 -18.54 -15.03
CA ASP A 256 -0.95 -17.42 -15.14
C ASP A 256 0.32 -17.63 -14.32
N ILE A 257 0.27 -18.45 -13.27
CA ILE A 257 1.41 -18.80 -12.42
C ILE A 257 2.25 -19.90 -13.07
N LYS A 258 3.53 -19.66 -13.32
CA LYS A 258 4.40 -20.60 -14.08
C LYS A 258 5.36 -21.38 -13.22
N ASN A 259 5.87 -20.78 -12.13
CA ASN A 259 6.91 -21.40 -11.29
C ASN A 259 6.60 -21.16 -9.81
N PRO A 260 5.51 -21.74 -9.28
CA PRO A 260 5.20 -21.62 -7.85
C PRO A 260 6.21 -22.40 -7.02
N ASN A 261 6.46 -21.95 -5.78
CA ASN A 261 7.42 -22.58 -4.87
C ASN A 261 6.78 -23.45 -3.77
N GLY A 262 5.46 -23.39 -3.63
CA GLY A 262 4.78 -24.24 -2.65
C GLY A 262 3.42 -23.74 -2.20
N GLY A 263 3.33 -23.21 -0.98
CA GLY A 263 2.09 -22.69 -0.40
C GLY A 263 1.66 -21.37 -1.03
N TYR A 264 1.51 -20.34 -0.21
CA TYR A 264 1.32 -18.98 -0.73
C TYR A 264 2.67 -18.36 -1.05
N ASP A 265 2.87 -17.91 -2.29
CA ASP A 265 4.06 -17.18 -2.73
C ASP A 265 3.78 -15.68 -2.86
N ILE A 266 4.79 -14.84 -2.62
CA ILE A 266 4.79 -13.45 -3.12
C ILE A 266 4.65 -13.51 -4.63
N TRP A 267 3.56 -12.99 -5.17
CA TRP A 267 3.33 -12.97 -6.60
C TRP A 267 3.42 -11.56 -7.16
N VAL A 268 4.24 -11.39 -8.20
CA VAL A 268 4.48 -10.12 -8.87
C VAL A 268 4.16 -10.27 -10.33
N ILE A 269 3.31 -9.39 -10.85
CA ILE A 269 2.98 -9.35 -12.27
C ILE A 269 3.30 -7.99 -12.86
N LYS A 270 3.74 -8.00 -14.12
CA LYS A 270 3.79 -6.80 -14.97
C LYS A 270 2.73 -6.91 -16.04
N ILE A 271 1.90 -5.89 -16.17
CA ILE A 271 0.89 -5.76 -17.22
C ILE A 271 1.14 -4.50 -18.04
N ASP A 272 0.77 -4.50 -19.31
CA ASP A 272 0.84 -3.31 -20.15
C ASP A 272 -0.27 -2.30 -19.78
N LYS A 273 -0.22 -1.11 -20.34
CA LYS A 273 -1.21 -0.04 -20.13
C LYS A 273 -2.66 -0.42 -20.47
N ASN A 274 -2.88 -1.51 -21.20
CA ASN A 274 -4.19 -2.03 -21.58
C ASN A 274 -4.63 -3.25 -20.76
N GLY A 275 -3.81 -3.65 -19.76
CA GLY A 275 -4.08 -4.78 -18.87
C GLY A 275 -3.67 -6.14 -19.43
N LYS A 276 -2.77 -6.21 -20.42
CA LYS A 276 -2.23 -7.49 -20.91
C LYS A 276 -1.03 -7.91 -20.08
N LEU A 277 -1.03 -9.14 -19.56
CA LEU A 277 0.09 -9.73 -18.82
C LEU A 277 1.36 -9.79 -19.70
N ILE A 278 2.44 -9.19 -19.22
CA ILE A 278 3.76 -9.16 -19.85
C ILE A 278 4.65 -10.26 -19.26
N TRP A 279 4.78 -10.28 -17.94
CA TRP A 279 5.51 -11.30 -17.19
C TRP A 279 4.95 -11.46 -15.77
N GLU A 280 5.24 -12.60 -15.16
CA GLU A 280 4.94 -12.90 -13.76
C GLU A 280 6.16 -13.50 -13.05
N LYS A 281 6.19 -13.39 -11.70
CA LYS A 281 7.18 -14.02 -10.83
C LYS A 281 6.58 -14.43 -9.50
N SER A 282 6.90 -15.66 -9.07
CA SER A 282 6.65 -16.17 -7.73
C SER A 282 7.94 -16.15 -6.92
N ILE A 283 7.88 -15.63 -5.70
CA ILE A 283 8.97 -15.57 -4.73
C ILE A 283 8.45 -16.15 -3.43
N GLY A 284 9.04 -17.26 -2.98
CA GLY A 284 8.58 -17.94 -1.78
C GLY A 284 9.21 -19.30 -1.59
N GLY A 285 8.56 -20.09 -0.74
CA GLY A 285 8.90 -21.47 -0.44
C GLY A 285 7.65 -22.30 -0.12
N THR A 286 7.77 -23.26 0.79
CA THR A 286 6.64 -24.17 1.07
C THR A 286 5.61 -23.61 2.03
N GLU A 287 5.94 -22.54 2.76
CA GLU A 287 5.08 -21.94 3.75
C GLU A 287 4.32 -20.72 3.18
N TYR A 288 3.83 -19.84 4.06
CA TYR A 288 3.10 -18.63 3.65
C TYR A 288 4.07 -17.47 3.36
N ASP A 289 4.02 -16.96 2.14
CA ASP A 289 4.80 -15.81 1.70
C ASP A 289 3.86 -14.78 1.06
N SER A 290 3.97 -13.50 1.42
CA SER A 290 3.08 -12.47 0.91
C SER A 290 3.82 -11.19 0.54
N GLY A 291 3.55 -10.63 -0.64
CA GLY A 291 4.04 -9.31 -1.05
C GLY A 291 3.11 -8.20 -0.57
N THR A 292 3.66 -7.13 -0.01
CA THR A 292 2.90 -6.05 0.61
C THR A 292 3.04 -4.72 -0.10
N SER A 293 4.21 -4.42 -0.67
CA SER A 293 4.42 -3.14 -1.35
C SER A 293 5.47 -3.22 -2.46
N VAL A 294 5.42 -2.29 -3.42
CA VAL A 294 6.32 -2.23 -4.57
C VAL A 294 6.74 -0.81 -4.91
N MET A 295 7.98 -0.62 -5.35
CA MET A 295 8.46 0.64 -5.93
C MET A 295 9.36 0.42 -7.13
N GLU A 296 9.38 1.38 -8.05
CA GLU A 296 10.34 1.45 -9.15
C GLU A 296 11.58 2.25 -8.71
N LEU A 297 12.76 1.69 -8.94
CA LEU A 297 14.04 2.35 -8.71
C LEU A 297 14.43 3.25 -9.89
N PRO A 298 15.30 4.25 -9.69
CA PRO A 298 15.82 5.06 -10.79
C PRO A 298 16.53 4.25 -11.89
N SER A 299 16.95 3.02 -11.60
CA SER A 299 17.52 2.09 -12.58
C SER A 299 16.47 1.44 -13.50
N GLY A 300 15.18 1.58 -13.22
CA GLY A 300 14.09 0.84 -13.85
C GLY A 300 13.89 -0.57 -13.30
N ASP A 301 14.64 -0.96 -12.26
CA ASP A 301 14.38 -2.19 -11.50
C ASP A 301 13.24 -1.93 -10.48
N PHE A 302 12.67 -3.01 -9.95
CA PHE A 302 11.62 -2.93 -8.94
C PHE A 302 12.13 -3.49 -7.61
N LEU A 303 11.82 -2.80 -6.52
CA LEU A 303 11.92 -3.37 -5.17
C LEU A 303 10.54 -3.85 -4.75
N ILE A 304 10.50 -5.09 -4.25
CA ILE A 304 9.29 -5.75 -3.73
C ILE A 304 9.52 -5.97 -2.25
N LEU A 305 8.62 -5.46 -1.44
CA LEU A 305 8.54 -5.74 -0.01
C LEU A 305 7.54 -6.86 0.23
N GLY A 306 7.84 -7.73 1.17
CA GLY A 306 6.95 -8.82 1.56
C GLY A 306 7.34 -9.45 2.88
N ASN A 307 6.64 -10.51 3.24
CA ASN A 307 6.81 -11.28 4.46
C ASN A 307 6.90 -12.76 4.12
N SER A 308 7.73 -13.52 4.84
CA SER A 308 7.93 -14.94 4.59
C SER A 308 8.06 -15.73 5.87
N PHE A 309 7.39 -16.90 5.90
CA PHE A 309 7.55 -17.97 6.89
C PHE A 309 8.41 -19.12 6.34
N SER A 310 8.87 -19.00 5.10
CA SER A 310 9.61 -20.05 4.40
C SER A 310 11.10 -20.01 4.70
N ASN A 311 11.73 -21.19 4.69
CA ASN A 311 13.19 -21.34 4.72
C ASN A 311 13.66 -22.34 3.63
N ASN A 312 13.05 -22.27 2.48
CA ASN A 312 13.36 -23.09 1.30
C ASN A 312 12.86 -22.38 0.02
N GLY A 313 12.86 -23.07 -1.12
CA GLY A 313 12.53 -22.44 -2.39
C GLY A 313 13.57 -21.42 -2.78
N ASN A 314 13.14 -20.17 -3.01
CA ASN A 314 14.06 -19.05 -3.21
C ASN A 314 14.20 -18.14 -1.97
N ILE A 315 13.58 -18.48 -0.85
CA ILE A 315 13.82 -17.88 0.47
C ILE A 315 14.81 -18.74 1.24
N LEU A 316 16.05 -18.30 1.34
CA LEU A 316 17.13 -19.01 2.02
C LEU A 316 17.61 -18.22 3.22
N ASN A 317 18.07 -18.94 4.28
CA ASN A 317 18.61 -18.36 5.50
C ASN A 317 17.60 -17.50 6.26
N ALA A 318 16.39 -18.03 6.49
CA ALA A 318 15.41 -17.43 7.38
C ALA A 318 16.05 -17.11 8.75
N LEU A 319 15.73 -15.95 9.31
CA LEU A 319 16.30 -15.45 10.54
C LEU A 319 15.42 -15.82 11.74
N GLY A 320 14.10 -15.75 11.58
CA GLY A 320 13.10 -15.96 12.61
C GLY A 320 11.93 -16.83 12.17
N SER A 321 10.82 -16.70 12.88
CA SER A 321 9.56 -17.40 12.55
C SER A 321 8.82 -16.75 11.38
N SER A 322 9.00 -15.44 11.19
CA SER A 322 8.64 -14.68 10.00
C SER A 322 9.68 -13.60 9.77
N ASP A 323 10.11 -13.45 8.53
CA ASP A 323 11.07 -12.42 8.11
C ASP A 323 10.45 -11.47 7.11
N ILE A 324 10.90 -10.22 7.12
CA ILE A 324 10.65 -9.25 6.05
C ILE A 324 11.51 -9.63 4.85
N ILE A 325 10.90 -9.71 3.67
CA ILE A 325 11.58 -10.00 2.41
C ILE A 325 11.69 -8.71 1.59
N LEU A 326 12.91 -8.40 1.20
CA LEU A 326 13.19 -7.36 0.21
C LEU A 326 13.77 -8.00 -1.04
N SER A 327 13.00 -7.99 -2.13
CA SER A 327 13.43 -8.57 -3.41
C SER A 327 13.64 -7.51 -4.45
N LYS A 328 14.71 -7.65 -5.24
CA LYS A 328 15.00 -6.78 -6.40
C LYS A 328 14.75 -7.54 -7.69
N ILE A 329 13.85 -7.01 -8.52
CA ILE A 329 13.47 -7.57 -9.82
C ILE A 329 13.82 -6.58 -10.92
N SER A 330 14.42 -7.04 -12.01
CA SER A 330 14.70 -6.19 -13.17
C SER A 330 13.44 -5.83 -13.95
N SER A 331 13.51 -4.81 -14.80
CA SER A 331 12.41 -4.36 -15.66
C SER A 331 11.81 -5.46 -16.55
N ASN A 332 12.59 -6.50 -16.88
CA ASN A 332 12.17 -7.67 -17.65
C ASN A 332 11.76 -8.89 -16.81
N GLY A 333 11.66 -8.73 -15.49
CA GLY A 333 11.15 -9.77 -14.59
C GLY A 333 12.22 -10.77 -14.10
N GLU A 334 13.52 -10.46 -14.19
CA GLU A 334 14.57 -11.30 -13.63
C GLU A 334 14.77 -10.97 -12.14
N ILE A 335 14.70 -11.96 -11.27
CA ILE A 335 14.99 -11.80 -9.84
C ILE A 335 16.52 -11.63 -9.70
N LYS A 336 16.95 -10.44 -9.26
CA LYS A 336 18.37 -10.11 -9.08
C LYS A 336 18.87 -10.42 -7.68
N GLU A 337 18.04 -10.19 -6.69
CA GLU A 337 18.41 -10.34 -5.28
C GLU A 337 17.18 -10.58 -4.41
N ILE A 338 17.34 -11.39 -3.36
CA ILE A 338 16.36 -11.59 -2.29
C ILE A 338 17.10 -11.48 -0.97
N LYS A 339 16.57 -10.68 -0.04
CA LYS A 339 17.14 -10.45 1.29
C LYS A 339 16.10 -10.65 2.37
N ASN A 340 16.49 -11.36 3.42
CA ASN A 340 15.76 -11.45 4.66
C ASN A 340 16.20 -10.30 5.58
N ILE A 341 15.25 -9.61 6.17
CA ILE A 341 15.42 -8.54 7.15
C ILE A 341 14.59 -8.91 8.37
N GLY A 342 15.21 -8.99 9.53
CA GLY A 342 14.53 -9.38 10.75
C GLY A 342 15.50 -9.75 11.85
N THR A 343 14.98 -10.47 12.82
CA THR A 343 15.70 -11.03 13.97
C THR A 343 15.38 -12.52 14.09
N THR A 344 15.63 -13.12 15.25
CA THR A 344 15.19 -14.50 15.53
C THR A 344 13.69 -14.61 15.87
N SER A 345 13.00 -13.47 15.91
CA SER A 345 11.60 -13.36 16.31
C SER A 345 10.65 -13.42 15.10
N PHE A 346 9.51 -12.78 15.24
CA PHE A 346 8.50 -12.60 14.20
C PHE A 346 8.49 -11.13 13.77
N GLU A 347 8.79 -10.88 12.53
CA GLU A 347 8.70 -9.55 11.92
C GLU A 347 7.86 -9.60 10.65
N THR A 348 7.04 -8.56 10.47
CA THR A 348 6.35 -8.28 9.21
C THR A 348 6.53 -6.82 8.80
N ALA A 349 6.40 -6.57 7.51
CA ALA A 349 6.40 -5.23 6.93
C ALA A 349 5.13 -5.01 6.08
N ASN A 350 4.57 -3.81 6.19
CA ASN A 350 3.39 -3.41 5.44
C ASN A 350 3.72 -2.42 4.32
N SER A 351 4.60 -1.45 4.58
CA SER A 351 4.94 -0.40 3.62
C SER A 351 6.39 0.04 3.75
N PHE A 352 6.92 0.68 2.72
CA PHE A 352 8.26 1.25 2.72
C PHE A 352 8.37 2.49 1.83
N VAL A 353 9.29 3.37 2.18
CA VAL A 353 9.65 4.53 1.36
C VAL A 353 11.15 4.60 1.14
N ARG A 354 11.56 5.10 -0.03
CA ARG A 354 12.97 5.35 -0.35
C ARG A 354 13.28 6.82 -0.12
N ARG A 355 14.32 7.07 0.66
CA ARG A 355 14.85 8.42 0.89
C ARG A 355 15.69 8.90 -0.29
N PRO A 356 15.90 10.22 -0.43
CA PRO A 356 16.76 10.77 -1.49
C PRO A 356 18.22 10.25 -1.47
N ASP A 357 18.73 9.85 -0.30
CA ASP A 357 20.06 9.26 -0.13
C ASP A 357 20.14 7.78 -0.56
N GLY A 358 19.03 7.20 -1.02
CA GLY A 358 18.92 5.82 -1.45
C GLY A 358 18.64 4.81 -0.33
N THR A 359 18.56 5.25 0.91
CA THR A 359 18.19 4.38 2.03
C THR A 359 16.67 4.14 2.06
N LEU A 360 16.24 3.06 2.73
CA LEU A 360 14.85 2.68 2.86
C LEU A 360 14.41 2.82 4.31
N LEU A 361 13.16 3.22 4.50
CA LEU A 361 12.43 3.14 5.75
C LEU A 361 11.28 2.15 5.55
N ILE A 362 11.24 1.10 6.36
CA ILE A 362 10.27 -0.01 6.28
C ILE A 362 9.49 -0.02 7.58
N VAL A 363 8.16 0.00 7.50
CA VAL A 363 7.26 -0.06 8.65
C VAL A 363 6.45 -1.36 8.66
N GLY A 364 6.18 -1.84 9.85
CA GLY A 364 5.35 -3.02 10.10
C GLY A 364 5.18 -3.27 11.60
N HIS A 365 5.21 -4.54 11.98
CA HIS A 365 5.17 -4.93 13.39
C HIS A 365 6.09 -6.11 13.69
N SER A 366 6.46 -6.27 14.96
CA SER A 366 7.25 -7.40 15.43
C SER A 366 6.78 -7.87 16.80
N ASN A 367 6.89 -9.17 17.04
CA ASN A 367 6.68 -9.71 18.40
C ASN A 367 7.90 -9.43 19.28
N ASN A 368 7.64 -9.10 20.52
CA ASN A 368 8.69 -8.93 21.52
C ASN A 368 8.86 -10.25 22.30
N GLU A 369 9.85 -11.09 21.94
CA GLU A 369 10.09 -12.38 22.59
C GLU A 369 10.51 -12.28 24.06
N SER A 370 10.86 -11.08 24.55
CA SER A 370 11.37 -10.92 25.90
C SER A 370 10.35 -11.13 27.02
N ASN A 371 9.05 -11.31 26.71
CA ASN A 371 7.96 -11.35 27.68
C ASN A 371 7.09 -12.63 27.63
N ILE A 372 7.52 -13.69 26.94
CA ILE A 372 6.73 -14.93 26.89
C ILE A 372 6.91 -15.69 28.22
N SER A 373 6.04 -15.42 29.19
CA SER A 373 5.68 -16.38 30.23
C SER A 373 4.46 -17.15 29.75
N ASP A 374 4.32 -18.44 30.12
CA ASP A 374 3.31 -19.40 29.63
C ASP A 374 1.83 -18.94 29.69
N ASP A 375 1.54 -17.76 30.24
CA ASP A 375 0.20 -17.17 30.38
C ASP A 375 0.08 -15.74 29.78
N GLN A 376 1.10 -15.20 29.10
CA GLN A 376 1.03 -13.84 28.54
C GLN A 376 0.67 -13.85 27.05
N MET A 377 -0.21 -12.90 26.67
CA MET A 377 -0.60 -12.67 25.30
C MET A 377 0.63 -12.28 24.45
N ILE A 378 0.67 -12.71 23.21
CA ILE A 378 1.64 -12.26 22.22
C ILE A 378 1.37 -10.77 21.98
N GLU A 379 2.35 -9.93 22.29
CA GLU A 379 2.30 -8.49 22.08
C GLU A 379 3.04 -8.17 20.77
N ASN A 380 2.47 -7.31 19.94
CA ASN A 380 3.12 -6.81 18.74
C ASN A 380 3.39 -5.32 18.90
N ASP A 381 4.65 -4.93 18.72
CA ASP A 381 5.05 -3.53 18.61
C ASP A 381 5.18 -3.11 17.15
N ILE A 382 4.89 -1.85 16.87
CA ILE A 382 5.24 -1.21 15.62
C ILE A 382 6.76 -1.25 15.47
N VAL A 383 7.25 -1.68 14.31
CA VAL A 383 8.67 -1.69 14.00
C VAL A 383 8.99 -0.80 12.81
N LEU A 384 10.09 -0.07 12.92
CA LEU A 384 10.64 0.75 11.84
C LEU A 384 12.09 0.31 11.60
N PHE A 385 12.33 -0.27 10.42
CA PHE A 385 13.68 -0.58 9.95
C PHE A 385 14.19 0.53 9.05
N TYR A 386 15.39 1.00 9.34
CA TYR A 386 16.17 1.83 8.48
C TYR A 386 17.24 0.97 7.82
N THR A 387 17.25 0.87 6.49
CA THR A 387 18.12 -0.04 5.75
C THR A 387 18.75 0.63 4.55
N PHE A 388 19.86 0.06 4.06
CA PHE A 388 20.33 0.33 2.70
C PHE A 388 19.39 -0.35 1.68
N GLU A 389 19.46 0.06 0.41
CA GLU A 389 18.68 -0.53 -0.70
C GLU A 389 18.97 -2.04 -0.90
N ASN A 390 20.12 -2.53 -0.45
CA ASN A 390 20.47 -3.95 -0.46
C ASN A 390 19.98 -4.73 0.77
N GLY A 391 19.12 -4.14 1.60
CA GLY A 391 18.52 -4.77 2.79
C GLY A 391 19.42 -4.80 4.03
N ALA A 392 20.66 -4.30 3.97
CA ALA A 392 21.50 -4.24 5.16
C ALA A 392 20.91 -3.24 6.18
N VAL A 393 20.59 -3.73 7.39
CA VAL A 393 19.96 -2.94 8.45
C VAL A 393 20.96 -1.95 9.03
N ILE A 394 20.59 -0.67 9.03
CA ILE A 394 21.32 0.42 9.69
C ILE A 394 20.83 0.58 11.12
N LYS A 395 19.50 0.53 11.30
CA LYS A 395 18.85 0.73 12.59
C LYS A 395 17.45 0.06 12.61
N LYS A 396 17.06 -0.44 13.79
CA LYS A 396 15.68 -0.86 14.13
C LYS A 396 15.19 0.01 15.28
N ASN A 397 14.00 0.55 15.18
CA ASN A 397 13.28 1.22 16.26
C ASN A 397 11.94 0.51 16.46
N SER A 398 11.46 0.49 17.69
CA SER A 398 10.13 0.00 18.03
C SER A 398 9.33 1.09 18.73
N LEU A 399 8.01 1.03 18.54
CA LEU A 399 7.03 1.87 19.20
C LEU A 399 5.82 0.99 19.52
N GLY A 400 5.41 0.94 20.76
CA GLY A 400 4.24 0.16 21.15
C GLY A 400 3.96 0.25 22.62
N ASN A 401 2.82 -0.30 23.00
CA ASN A 401 2.38 -0.51 24.37
C ASN A 401 2.14 -2.01 24.57
N LEU A 402 1.42 -2.37 25.65
CA LEU A 402 0.85 -3.71 25.78
C LEU A 402 -0.26 -3.89 24.72
N GLY A 403 -0.25 -4.98 23.94
CA GLY A 403 -1.29 -5.31 22.97
C GLY A 403 -0.82 -5.45 21.53
N PHE A 404 -1.73 -5.29 20.57
CA PHE A 404 -1.45 -5.42 19.15
C PHE A 404 -1.35 -4.05 18.47
N ASP A 405 -0.12 -3.59 18.29
CA ASP A 405 0.19 -2.36 17.59
C ASP A 405 0.71 -2.67 16.19
N SER A 406 0.27 -1.94 15.17
CA SER A 406 0.68 -2.16 13.78
C SER A 406 0.93 -0.84 13.07
N GLY A 407 2.13 -0.68 12.51
CA GLY A 407 2.43 0.37 11.55
C GLY A 407 2.00 -0.08 10.14
N ASN A 408 1.05 0.62 9.54
CA ASN A 408 0.44 0.19 8.29
C ASN A 408 1.03 0.91 7.07
N ASP A 409 1.30 2.22 7.19
CA ASP A 409 1.86 2.99 6.09
C ASP A 409 2.70 4.17 6.58
N LEU A 410 3.53 4.74 5.70
CA LEU A 410 4.44 5.83 6.01
C LEU A 410 4.72 6.72 4.81
N VAL A 411 4.99 8.00 5.10
CA VAL A 411 5.46 8.96 4.10
C VAL A 411 6.66 9.75 4.64
N HIS A 412 7.53 10.16 3.73
CA HIS A 412 8.64 11.07 4.04
C HIS A 412 8.32 12.44 3.42
N ASP A 413 8.12 13.47 4.25
CA ASP A 413 7.70 14.79 3.79
C ASP A 413 8.87 15.64 3.29
N HIS A 414 8.55 16.80 2.70
CA HIS A 414 9.55 17.72 2.15
C HIS A 414 10.45 18.37 3.22
N ASN A 415 10.07 18.31 4.50
CA ASN A 415 10.85 18.83 5.63
C ASN A 415 11.80 17.77 6.21
N GLY A 416 11.81 16.58 5.64
CA GLY A 416 12.60 15.45 6.12
C GLY A 416 11.95 14.68 7.26
N ARG A 417 10.67 14.95 7.60
CA ARG A 417 9.92 14.21 8.61
C ARG A 417 9.39 12.93 8.03
N LEU A 418 9.50 11.86 8.79
CA LEU A 418 8.81 10.62 8.57
C LEU A 418 7.49 10.64 9.34
N ILE A 419 6.39 10.37 8.66
CA ILE A 419 5.06 10.25 9.27
C ILE A 419 4.60 8.82 9.09
N VAL A 420 4.33 8.13 10.20
CA VAL A 420 3.87 6.73 10.26
C VAL A 420 2.46 6.70 10.78
N VAL A 421 1.61 5.88 10.17
CA VAL A 421 0.22 5.68 10.58
C VAL A 421 -0.10 4.20 10.74
N GLY A 422 -1.12 3.91 11.54
CA GLY A 422 -1.60 2.56 11.76
C GLY A 422 -2.61 2.48 12.90
N SER A 423 -2.55 1.39 13.66
CA SER A 423 -3.42 1.18 14.81
C SER A 423 -2.61 0.83 16.07
N MET A 424 -3.06 1.33 17.19
CA MET A 424 -2.48 1.08 18.52
C MET A 424 -3.58 0.71 19.51
N GLU A 425 -3.35 -0.33 20.33
CA GLU A 425 -4.28 -0.70 21.39
C GLU A 425 -4.15 0.26 22.58
N ASN A 426 -5.29 0.79 23.03
CA ASN A 426 -5.34 1.56 24.28
C ASN A 426 -5.58 0.62 25.45
N ILE A 427 -4.57 0.40 26.28
CA ILE A 427 -4.71 -0.32 27.53
C ILE A 427 -4.84 0.69 28.66
N SER A 428 -6.03 0.77 29.28
CA SER A 428 -6.19 1.46 30.54
C SER A 428 -5.51 0.67 31.64
N GLU A 429 -4.68 1.34 32.46
CA GLU A 429 -3.94 0.72 33.56
C GLU A 429 -4.82 -0.26 34.37
N GLY A 430 -4.49 -1.54 34.31
CA GLY A 430 -4.93 -2.57 35.26
C GLY A 430 -6.05 -3.51 34.84
N ILE A 431 -6.65 -3.42 33.64
CA ILE A 431 -7.65 -4.37 33.15
C ILE A 431 -7.43 -4.66 31.68
N VAL A 432 -6.82 -5.79 31.37
CA VAL A 432 -6.83 -6.33 30.00
C VAL A 432 -8.23 -6.86 29.71
N LYS A 433 -9.10 -6.06 29.11
CA LYS A 433 -10.33 -6.56 28.51
C LYS A 433 -9.99 -7.19 27.16
N ARG A 434 -10.57 -8.37 26.87
CA ARG A 434 -10.43 -9.06 25.57
C ARG A 434 -11.03 -8.31 24.37
N ASP A 435 -11.71 -7.19 24.61
CA ASP A 435 -12.23 -6.26 23.60
C ASP A 435 -11.37 -4.99 23.64
N SER A 436 -10.08 -5.13 23.33
CA SER A 436 -9.17 -4.00 23.26
C SER A 436 -9.52 -3.14 22.04
N ASN A 437 -9.88 -1.90 22.29
CA ASN A 437 -10.20 -0.95 21.24
C ASN A 437 -8.90 -0.44 20.62
N LYS A 438 -8.77 -0.61 19.30
CA LYS A 438 -7.67 -0.06 18.54
C LYS A 438 -8.01 1.36 18.14
N ASN A 439 -7.08 2.27 18.38
CA ASN A 439 -7.16 3.64 17.92
C ASN A 439 -6.15 3.90 16.81
N ILE A 440 -6.47 4.83 15.93
CA ILE A 440 -5.54 5.38 14.94
C ILE A 440 -4.37 5.98 15.71
N PHE A 441 -3.13 5.65 15.31
CA PHE A 441 -1.98 6.42 15.73
C PHE A 441 -1.33 7.15 14.56
N ILE A 442 -0.73 8.30 14.87
CA ILE A 442 0.12 9.07 13.96
C ILE A 442 1.40 9.39 14.71
N ALA A 443 2.50 8.83 14.24
CA ALA A 443 3.81 9.09 14.82
C ALA A 443 4.68 9.88 13.84
N ILE A 444 5.36 10.90 14.34
CA ILE A 444 6.26 11.76 13.57
C ILE A 444 7.68 11.57 14.08
N TRP A 445 8.60 11.35 13.13
CA TRP A 445 10.01 11.17 13.40
C TRP A 445 10.85 12.07 12.48
N HIS A 446 11.92 12.68 13.03
CA HIS A 446 12.90 13.50 12.33
C HIS A 446 14.23 12.77 12.14
#